data_396a5a9babcc2c7184b5e98d46818c08
#
_entry.id   396a5a9babcc2c7184b5e98d46818c08
#
_cell.length_a   1.000
_cell.length_b   1.000
_cell.length_c   1.000
_cell.angle_alpha   90.00
_cell.angle_beta   90.00
_cell.angle_gamma   90.00
#
_symmetry.space_group_name_H-M   'P 1'
#
loop_
_entity.id
_entity.type
_entity.pdbx_description
1 polymer ?
#
loop_
_entity_poly.entity_id
_entity_poly.type
_entity_poly.pdbx_seq_one_letter_code
_entity_poly.pdbx_strand_id
1 'polypeptide(L)'
;RSCLVGSEMCIRDSIYAARKSMDVIHRISIRLAVFNAVFVLLSFSCLVWAFIVSDFSVALVAEHSHSSKPMIYKISGTWGNHEGSMLMWIVILSVFGAGLALTQKTMGLLQKSSTLGVQGIISSAFIAFSLFTSNPFERLTLPPLNGNGLNPVLQDIGLALHPPTLYVGYV
;
A
#
# COMPACT_ATOMS: atom_id res chain seq x y z
N ARG A 1 -49.68 30.62 4.57
CA ARG A 1 -48.75 30.50 3.40
C ARG A 1 -47.29 30.73 3.79
N SER A 2 -46.97 31.50 4.85
CA SER A 2 -45.59 31.79 5.27
C SER A 2 -44.87 30.58 5.91
N CYS A 3 -45.56 29.64 6.56
CA CYS A 3 -44.94 28.45 7.18
C CYS A 3 -44.43 27.41 6.17
N LEU A 4 -45.09 27.28 5.00
CA LEU A 4 -44.67 26.34 3.95
C LEU A 4 -43.36 26.79 3.27
N VAL A 5 -43.20 28.09 3.04
CA VAL A 5 -41.96 28.66 2.45
C VAL A 5 -40.77 28.49 3.39
N GLY A 6 -40.98 28.62 4.72
CA GLY A 6 -39.92 28.37 5.71
C GLY A 6 -39.47 26.92 5.79
N SER A 7 -40.38 25.95 5.64
CA SER A 7 -40.03 24.52 5.65
C SER A 7 -39.28 24.10 4.39
N GLU A 8 -39.65 24.61 3.21
CA GLU A 8 -38.94 24.34 1.97
C GLU A 8 -37.51 24.91 1.97
N MET A 9 -37.31 26.11 2.54
CA MET A 9 -35.97 26.68 2.73
C MET A 9 -35.11 25.82 3.67
N CYS A 10 -35.65 25.38 4.80
CA CYS A 10 -34.92 24.51 5.74
C CYS A 10 -34.53 23.15 5.13
N ILE A 11 -35.41 22.52 4.36
CA ILE A 11 -35.13 21.26 3.68
C ILE A 11 -34.04 21.46 2.62
N ARG A 12 -34.12 22.50 1.81
CA ARG A 12 -33.13 22.82 0.79
C ARG A 12 -31.76 23.10 1.39
N ASP A 13 -31.70 23.88 2.48
CA ASP A 13 -30.45 24.21 3.16
C ASP A 13 -29.82 22.97 3.85
N SER A 14 -30.64 22.07 4.40
CA SER A 14 -30.20 20.81 4.97
C SER A 14 -29.63 19.87 3.88
N ILE A 15 -30.28 19.78 2.72
CA ILE A 15 -29.80 18.99 1.57
C ILE A 15 -28.51 19.60 1.02
N TYR A 16 -28.41 20.94 0.93
CA TYR A 16 -27.20 21.62 0.48
C TYR A 16 -26.04 21.44 1.46
N ALA A 17 -26.29 21.55 2.77
CA ALA A 17 -25.30 21.28 3.81
C ALA A 17 -24.82 19.82 3.80
N ALA A 18 -25.73 18.85 3.65
CA ALA A 18 -25.40 17.45 3.51
C ALA A 18 -24.56 17.16 2.25
N ARG A 19 -24.92 17.75 1.10
CA ARG A 19 -24.12 17.66 -0.13
C ARG A 19 -22.74 18.28 0.03
N LYS A 20 -22.64 19.46 0.66
CA LYS A 20 -21.36 20.12 0.90
C LYS A 20 -20.45 19.32 1.83
N SER A 21 -20.99 18.67 2.86
CA SER A 21 -20.23 17.79 3.74
C SER A 21 -19.77 16.53 3.00
N MET A 22 -20.58 15.99 2.10
CA MET A 22 -20.23 14.85 1.24
C MET A 22 -19.06 15.19 0.29
N ASP A 23 -19.05 16.38 -0.31
CA ASP A 23 -17.97 16.84 -1.18
C ASP A 23 -16.65 17.04 -0.42
N VAL A 24 -16.71 17.49 0.83
CA VAL A 24 -15.52 17.62 1.69
C VAL A 24 -14.97 16.25 2.04
N ILE A 25 -15.80 15.33 2.50
CA ILE A 25 -15.42 13.95 2.83
C ILE A 25 -14.81 13.27 1.60
N HIS A 26 -15.42 13.41 0.45
CA HIS A 26 -14.92 12.84 -0.80
C HIS A 26 -13.52 13.35 -1.17
N ARG A 27 -13.30 14.67 -1.11
CA ARG A 27 -11.97 15.27 -1.37
C ARG A 27 -10.91 14.80 -0.37
N ILE A 28 -11.28 14.66 0.90
CA ILE A 28 -10.37 14.14 1.94
C ILE A 28 -10.02 12.68 1.62
N SER A 29 -11.00 11.84 1.30
CA SER A 29 -10.79 10.42 0.97
C SER A 29 -9.83 10.24 -0.21
N ILE A 30 -9.99 11.05 -1.29
CA ILE A 30 -9.07 11.03 -2.43
C ILE A 30 -7.65 11.39 -2.00
N ARG A 31 -7.49 12.48 -1.25
CA ARG A 31 -6.15 12.91 -0.80
C ARG A 31 -5.48 11.84 0.07
N LEU A 32 -6.23 11.28 1.03
CA LEU A 32 -5.72 10.23 1.91
C LEU A 32 -5.31 8.98 1.13
N ALA A 33 -6.10 8.54 0.13
CA ALA A 33 -5.76 7.40 -0.70
C ALA A 33 -4.47 7.63 -1.50
N VAL A 34 -4.30 8.83 -2.09
CA VAL A 34 -3.07 9.19 -2.82
C VAL A 34 -1.87 9.28 -1.89
N PHE A 35 -2.01 9.94 -0.72
CA PHE A 35 -0.93 10.02 0.27
C PHE A 35 -0.52 8.64 0.75
N ASN A 36 -1.48 7.76 1.09
CA ASN A 36 -1.19 6.39 1.48
C ASN A 36 -0.38 5.66 0.40
N ALA A 37 -0.79 5.72 -0.87
CA ALA A 37 -0.07 5.10 -1.97
C ALA A 37 1.37 5.64 -2.12
N VAL A 38 1.57 6.97 -2.00
CA VAL A 38 2.90 7.59 -2.09
C VAL A 38 3.80 7.11 -0.96
N PHE A 39 3.33 7.13 0.29
CA PHE A 39 4.15 6.71 1.43
C PHE A 39 4.48 5.22 1.40
N VAL A 40 3.53 4.37 1.04
CA VAL A 40 3.76 2.92 0.92
C VAL A 40 4.73 2.61 -0.23
N LEU A 41 4.61 3.30 -1.37
CA LEU A 41 5.58 3.18 -2.48
C LEU A 41 6.98 3.63 -2.07
N LEU A 42 7.11 4.73 -1.33
CA LEU A 42 8.40 5.19 -0.81
C LEU A 42 8.99 4.16 0.15
N SER A 43 8.19 3.62 1.07
CA SER A 43 8.61 2.57 2.00
C SER A 43 9.14 1.34 1.25
N PHE A 44 8.39 0.85 0.27
CA PHE A 44 8.82 -0.29 -0.55
C PHE A 44 10.09 0.02 -1.34
N SER A 45 10.21 1.23 -1.91
CA SER A 45 11.41 1.65 -2.62
C SER A 45 12.64 1.70 -1.72
N CYS A 46 12.48 2.11 -0.45
CA CYS A 46 13.56 2.07 0.54
C CYS A 46 14.00 0.62 0.83
N LEU A 47 13.05 -0.31 0.91
CA LEU A 47 13.38 -1.72 1.10
C LEU A 47 14.11 -2.31 -0.12
N VAL A 48 13.62 -2.03 -1.33
CA VAL A 48 14.31 -2.43 -2.58
C VAL A 48 15.73 -1.86 -2.62
N TRP A 49 15.90 -0.60 -2.22
CA TRP A 49 17.21 0.03 -2.16
C TRP A 49 18.14 -0.68 -1.17
N ALA A 50 17.66 -1.04 0.03
CA ALA A 50 18.43 -1.80 1.01
C ALA A 50 18.94 -3.15 0.45
N PHE A 51 18.10 -3.86 -0.34
CA PHE A 51 18.51 -5.09 -1.03
C PHE A 51 19.56 -4.83 -2.13
N ILE A 52 19.42 -3.76 -2.91
CA ILE A 52 20.36 -3.38 -3.98
C ILE A 52 21.75 -3.09 -3.40
N VAL A 53 21.82 -2.28 -2.35
CA VAL A 53 23.10 -1.92 -1.70
C VAL A 53 23.62 -3.01 -0.77
N SER A 54 22.83 -4.08 -0.55
CA SER A 54 23.16 -5.20 0.35
C SER A 54 23.42 -4.70 1.79
N ASP A 55 22.49 -3.90 2.32
CA ASP A 55 22.56 -3.39 3.69
C ASP A 55 22.20 -4.50 4.70
N PHE A 56 23.18 -5.27 5.11
CA PHE A 56 23.01 -6.38 6.08
C PHE A 56 22.70 -5.92 7.51
N SER A 57 22.57 -4.61 7.77
CA SER A 57 22.03 -4.12 9.02
C SER A 57 20.53 -4.37 9.16
N VAL A 58 19.81 -4.54 8.02
CA VAL A 58 18.42 -4.93 7.98
C VAL A 58 18.33 -6.45 8.03
N ALA A 59 17.61 -7.00 9.01
CA ALA A 59 17.48 -8.44 9.25
C ALA A 59 17.04 -9.19 7.98
N LEU A 60 16.02 -8.66 7.31
CA LEU A 60 15.46 -9.24 6.11
C LEU A 60 16.48 -9.35 4.97
N VAL A 61 17.34 -8.34 4.80
CA VAL A 61 18.41 -8.36 3.78
C VAL A 61 19.50 -9.36 4.15
N ALA A 62 19.86 -9.42 5.44
CA ALA A 62 20.86 -10.38 5.92
C ALA A 62 20.41 -11.84 5.73
N GLU A 63 19.13 -12.14 5.93
CA GLU A 63 18.58 -13.48 5.79
C GLU A 63 18.37 -13.91 4.34
N HIS A 64 17.98 -12.98 3.44
CA HIS A 64 17.50 -13.30 2.09
C HIS A 64 18.36 -12.75 0.96
N SER A 65 19.50 -12.11 1.23
CA SER A 65 20.41 -11.58 0.20
C SER A 65 21.85 -12.03 0.44
N HIS A 66 22.69 -11.83 -0.56
CA HIS A 66 24.13 -12.08 -0.53
C HIS A 66 24.85 -11.14 -1.47
N SER A 67 26.07 -10.71 -1.14
CA SER A 67 26.81 -9.72 -1.94
C SER A 67 27.09 -10.16 -3.38
N SER A 68 27.35 -11.46 -3.61
CA SER A 68 27.68 -12.03 -4.92
C SER A 68 26.48 -12.32 -5.83
N LYS A 69 25.24 -12.03 -5.39
CA LYS A 69 24.04 -12.32 -6.21
C LYS A 69 23.89 -11.38 -7.39
N PRO A 70 23.39 -11.87 -8.55
CA PRO A 70 22.93 -11.04 -9.64
C PRO A 70 21.86 -10.04 -9.19
N MET A 71 21.89 -8.84 -9.76
CA MET A 71 21.01 -7.73 -9.37
C MET A 71 19.51 -8.10 -9.41
N ILE A 72 19.10 -8.88 -10.43
CA ILE A 72 17.70 -9.31 -10.57
C ILE A 72 17.21 -10.11 -9.34
N TYR A 73 18.06 -10.99 -8.80
CA TYR A 73 17.73 -11.79 -7.62
C TYR A 73 17.92 -11.03 -6.31
N LYS A 74 18.69 -9.94 -6.29
CA LYS A 74 18.68 -9.00 -5.18
C LYS A 74 17.33 -8.26 -5.11
N ILE A 75 16.85 -7.75 -6.24
CA ILE A 75 15.57 -7.04 -6.32
C ILE A 75 14.41 -8.00 -5.99
N SER A 76 14.38 -9.18 -6.58
CA SER A 76 13.31 -10.15 -6.29
C SER A 76 13.35 -10.70 -4.86
N GLY A 77 14.51 -10.68 -4.22
CA GLY A 77 14.67 -10.97 -2.80
C GLY A 77 13.82 -10.08 -1.90
N THR A 78 13.48 -8.86 -2.34
CA THR A 78 12.62 -7.94 -1.59
C THR A 78 11.25 -8.54 -1.30
N TRP A 79 10.67 -9.29 -2.22
CA TRP A 79 9.35 -9.94 -2.07
C TRP A 79 9.43 -11.47 -2.03
N GLY A 80 10.63 -12.05 -2.06
CA GLY A 80 10.87 -13.48 -1.94
C GLY A 80 10.77 -14.03 -0.51
N ASN A 81 10.19 -13.27 0.40
CA ASN A 81 10.00 -13.58 1.82
C ASN A 81 8.63 -13.09 2.30
N HIS A 82 8.24 -13.48 3.52
CA HIS A 82 6.92 -13.15 4.05
C HIS A 82 6.74 -11.63 4.26
N GLU A 83 7.67 -10.96 4.90
CA GLU A 83 7.60 -9.56 5.30
C GLU A 83 7.57 -8.63 4.08
N GLY A 84 8.48 -8.86 3.14
CA GLY A 84 8.56 -8.07 1.91
C GLY A 84 7.40 -8.31 0.96
N SER A 85 6.88 -9.54 0.89
CA SER A 85 5.70 -9.87 0.09
C SER A 85 4.43 -9.22 0.64
N MET A 86 4.29 -9.15 1.96
CA MET A 86 3.19 -8.43 2.62
C MET A 86 3.25 -6.93 2.30
N LEU A 87 4.43 -6.32 2.37
CA LEU A 87 4.60 -4.91 2.01
C LEU A 87 4.27 -4.66 0.54
N MET A 88 4.69 -5.56 -0.37
CA MET A 88 4.36 -5.46 -1.80
C MET A 88 2.85 -5.56 -2.04
N TRP A 89 2.12 -6.42 -1.32
CA TRP A 89 0.67 -6.50 -1.41
C TRP A 89 -0.01 -5.19 -0.98
N ILE A 90 0.47 -4.57 0.13
CA ILE A 90 -0.01 -3.27 0.58
C ILE A 90 0.25 -2.19 -0.49
N VAL A 91 1.40 -2.23 -1.17
CA VAL A 91 1.71 -1.34 -2.31
C VAL A 91 0.65 -1.47 -3.41
N ILE A 92 0.40 -2.68 -3.87
CA ILE A 92 -0.54 -2.95 -4.97
C ILE A 92 -1.94 -2.48 -4.57
N LEU A 93 -2.41 -2.87 -3.38
CA LEU A 93 -3.70 -2.43 -2.84
C LEU A 93 -3.80 -0.89 -2.80
N SER A 94 -2.75 -0.22 -2.32
CA SER A 94 -2.71 1.25 -2.21
C SER A 94 -2.70 1.94 -3.59
N VAL A 95 -1.98 1.39 -4.56
CA VAL A 95 -1.93 1.91 -5.94
C VAL A 95 -3.29 1.78 -6.63
N PHE A 96 -3.98 0.65 -6.49
CA PHE A 96 -5.33 0.49 -7.01
C PHE A 96 -6.32 1.46 -6.34
N GLY A 97 -6.18 1.69 -5.03
CA GLY A 97 -6.97 2.70 -4.32
C GLY A 97 -6.74 4.13 -4.82
N ALA A 98 -5.49 4.49 -5.04
CA ALA A 98 -5.16 5.78 -5.63
C ALA A 98 -5.67 5.89 -7.08
N GLY A 99 -5.57 4.83 -7.88
CA GLY A 99 -6.15 4.75 -9.22
C GLY A 99 -7.66 4.98 -9.21
N LEU A 100 -8.38 4.27 -8.33
CA LEU A 100 -9.83 4.47 -8.14
C LEU A 100 -10.13 5.91 -7.67
N ALA A 101 -9.33 6.44 -6.74
CA ALA A 101 -9.49 7.81 -6.24
C ALA A 101 -9.38 8.85 -7.35
N LEU A 102 -8.46 8.68 -8.29
CA LEU A 102 -8.19 9.59 -9.40
C LEU A 102 -9.15 9.43 -10.58
N THR A 103 -9.82 8.28 -10.72
CA THR A 103 -10.78 8.02 -11.80
C THR A 103 -12.05 8.84 -11.58
N GLN A 104 -12.34 9.82 -12.47
CA GLN A 104 -13.37 10.82 -12.22
C GLN A 104 -14.80 10.46 -12.69
N LYS A 105 -15.00 9.47 -13.56
CA LYS A 105 -16.23 9.42 -14.38
C LYS A 105 -17.12 8.19 -14.25
N THR A 106 -16.77 7.15 -13.53
CA THR A 106 -17.48 5.87 -13.60
C THR A 106 -18.37 5.54 -12.40
N MET A 107 -18.19 6.20 -11.26
CA MET A 107 -18.91 5.88 -10.03
C MET A 107 -19.55 7.12 -9.37
N GLY A 108 -20.70 6.93 -8.73
CA GLY A 108 -21.33 7.97 -7.89
C GLY A 108 -20.43 8.32 -6.69
N LEU A 109 -20.51 9.57 -6.24
CA LEU A 109 -19.70 10.10 -5.12
C LEU A 109 -19.78 9.23 -3.86
N LEU A 110 -20.98 8.79 -3.51
CA LEU A 110 -21.20 7.95 -2.33
C LEU A 110 -20.51 6.58 -2.46
N GLN A 111 -20.69 5.93 -3.61
CA GLN A 111 -20.11 4.62 -3.89
C GLN A 111 -18.58 4.68 -3.85
N LYS A 112 -17.99 5.69 -4.51
CA LYS A 112 -16.54 5.89 -4.52
C LYS A 112 -15.97 6.13 -3.12
N SER A 113 -16.61 7.01 -2.34
CA SER A 113 -16.17 7.30 -0.96
C SER A 113 -16.30 6.07 -0.06
N SER A 114 -17.36 5.27 -0.20
CA SER A 114 -17.54 4.03 0.56
C SER A 114 -16.48 3.00 0.20
N THR A 115 -16.19 2.81 -1.09
CA THR A 115 -15.14 1.87 -1.55
C THR A 115 -13.77 2.27 -1.01
N LEU A 116 -13.42 3.56 -1.12
CA LEU A 116 -12.15 4.07 -0.58
C LEU A 116 -12.09 3.95 0.95
N GLY A 117 -13.21 4.11 1.65
CA GLY A 117 -13.30 3.92 3.09
C GLY A 117 -13.02 2.48 3.51
N VAL A 118 -13.68 1.51 2.88
CA VAL A 118 -13.46 0.07 3.13
C VAL A 118 -12.02 -0.32 2.82
N GLN A 119 -11.50 0.12 1.66
CA GLN A 119 -10.12 -0.15 1.28
C GLN A 119 -9.12 0.49 2.27
N GLY A 120 -9.40 1.69 2.76
CA GLY A 120 -8.59 2.36 3.79
C GLY A 120 -8.53 1.55 5.09
N ILE A 121 -9.64 0.96 5.53
CA ILE A 121 -9.69 0.09 6.72
C ILE A 121 -8.83 -1.16 6.48
N ILE A 122 -8.97 -1.82 5.33
CA ILE A 122 -8.19 -3.01 4.98
C ILE A 122 -6.70 -2.67 4.93
N SER A 123 -6.32 -1.60 4.22
CA SER A 123 -4.92 -1.15 4.16
C SER A 123 -4.35 -0.85 5.54
N SER A 124 -5.12 -0.18 6.41
CA SER A 124 -4.68 0.13 7.78
C SER A 124 -4.45 -1.13 8.61
N ALA A 125 -5.32 -2.14 8.47
CA ALA A 125 -5.17 -3.42 9.16
C ALA A 125 -3.89 -4.15 8.69
N PHE A 126 -3.61 -4.18 7.38
CA PHE A 126 -2.39 -4.79 6.85
C PHE A 126 -1.13 -4.01 7.21
N ILE A 127 -1.17 -2.68 7.21
CA ILE A 127 -0.04 -1.85 7.67
C ILE A 127 0.24 -2.11 9.15
N ALA A 128 -0.80 -2.15 9.98
CA ALA A 128 -0.65 -2.46 11.41
C ALA A 128 -0.06 -3.87 11.61
N PHE A 129 -0.58 -4.88 10.90
CA PHE A 129 -0.02 -6.23 10.95
C PHE A 129 1.46 -6.26 10.54
N SER A 130 1.82 -5.59 9.43
CA SER A 130 3.20 -5.50 8.98
C SER A 130 4.11 -4.82 10.00
N LEU A 131 3.65 -3.75 10.67
CA LEU A 131 4.44 -3.03 11.66
C LEU A 131 4.66 -3.82 12.97
N PHE A 132 3.64 -4.53 13.44
CA PHE A 132 3.67 -5.18 14.76
C PHE A 132 4.10 -6.64 14.71
N THR A 133 3.86 -7.35 13.60
CA THR A 133 4.07 -8.79 13.51
C THR A 133 5.14 -9.17 12.48
N SER A 134 5.29 -8.41 11.40
CA SER A 134 6.14 -8.76 10.25
C SER A 134 6.87 -7.52 9.72
N ASN A 135 7.70 -6.90 10.58
CA ASN A 135 8.37 -5.65 10.24
C ASN A 135 9.53 -5.88 9.26
N PRO A 136 9.42 -5.45 7.98
CA PRO A 136 10.48 -5.64 6.99
C PRO A 136 11.72 -4.76 7.22
N PHE A 137 11.65 -3.79 8.14
CA PHE A 137 12.73 -2.86 8.47
C PHE A 137 13.39 -3.15 9.83
N GLU A 138 13.19 -4.34 10.37
CA GLU A 138 13.85 -4.74 11.60
C GLU A 138 15.37 -4.73 11.43
N ARG A 139 16.08 -4.14 12.38
CA ARG A 139 17.54 -3.99 12.34
C ARG A 139 18.21 -4.92 13.31
N LEU A 140 19.31 -5.55 12.84
CA LEU A 140 20.17 -6.38 13.67
C LEU A 140 21.11 -5.49 14.51
N THR A 141 21.31 -5.86 15.76
CA THR A 141 22.28 -5.20 16.66
C THR A 141 23.73 -5.49 16.25
N LEU A 142 23.97 -6.67 15.65
CA LEU A 142 25.27 -7.10 15.15
C LEU A 142 25.07 -7.56 13.69
N PRO A 143 25.28 -6.68 12.71
CA PRO A 143 25.14 -7.05 11.30
C PRO A 143 26.23 -8.04 10.89
N PRO A 144 25.88 -9.12 10.17
CA PRO A 144 26.86 -10.06 9.64
C PRO A 144 27.67 -9.42 8.50
N LEU A 145 28.89 -9.92 8.27
CA LEU A 145 29.74 -9.47 7.17
C LEU A 145 29.14 -9.77 5.78
N ASN A 146 28.29 -10.79 5.70
CA ASN A 146 27.56 -11.15 4.49
C ASN A 146 26.24 -11.85 4.84
N GLY A 147 25.28 -11.86 3.91
CA GLY A 147 23.98 -12.47 4.14
C GLY A 147 23.94 -13.96 3.80
N ASN A 148 22.91 -14.65 4.30
CA ASN A 148 22.70 -16.10 4.14
C ASN A 148 22.33 -16.51 2.72
N GLY A 149 21.82 -15.57 1.92
CA GLY A 149 21.41 -15.80 0.55
C GLY A 149 19.93 -16.19 0.40
N LEU A 150 19.40 -15.97 -0.80
CA LEU A 150 18.02 -16.35 -1.16
C LEU A 150 17.96 -17.87 -1.39
N ASN A 151 16.84 -18.49 -1.07
CA ASN A 151 16.59 -19.90 -1.36
C ASN A 151 16.87 -20.17 -2.86
N PRO A 152 17.66 -21.19 -3.21
CA PRO A 152 17.99 -21.52 -4.61
C PRO A 152 16.76 -21.70 -5.50
N VAL A 153 15.64 -22.20 -4.97
CA VAL A 153 14.37 -22.37 -5.70
C VAL A 153 13.82 -21.02 -6.16
N LEU A 154 14.02 -19.95 -5.41
CA LEU A 154 13.57 -18.59 -5.76
C LEU A 154 14.50 -17.86 -6.75
N GLN A 155 15.60 -18.50 -7.17
CA GLN A 155 16.51 -17.97 -8.19
C GLN A 155 16.10 -18.40 -9.62
N ASP A 156 14.81 -18.58 -9.84
CA ASP A 156 14.17 -18.75 -11.14
C ASP A 156 13.39 -17.49 -11.51
N ILE A 157 13.50 -17.05 -12.77
CA ILE A 157 12.83 -15.82 -13.24
C ILE A 157 11.30 -15.95 -13.17
N GLY A 158 10.77 -17.13 -13.47
CA GLY A 158 9.33 -17.38 -13.38
C GLY A 158 8.83 -17.25 -11.95
N LEU A 159 9.54 -17.82 -10.99
CA LEU A 159 9.21 -17.71 -9.56
C LEU A 159 9.47 -16.32 -8.99
N ALA A 160 10.44 -15.58 -9.54
CA ALA A 160 10.68 -14.19 -9.14
C ALA A 160 9.53 -13.26 -9.56
N LEU A 161 8.92 -13.46 -10.73
CA LEU A 161 7.84 -12.63 -11.26
C LEU A 161 6.44 -13.10 -10.82
N HIS A 162 6.31 -14.34 -10.35
CA HIS A 162 5.01 -14.90 -9.96
C HIS A 162 4.31 -14.12 -8.83
N PRO A 163 4.95 -13.75 -7.69
CA PRO A 163 4.27 -13.04 -6.63
C PRO A 163 3.71 -11.68 -7.03
N PRO A 164 4.45 -10.78 -7.74
CA PRO A 164 3.89 -9.52 -8.20
C PRO A 164 2.65 -9.69 -9.09
N THR A 165 2.69 -10.63 -10.05
CA THR A 165 1.57 -10.88 -10.96
C THR A 165 0.35 -11.45 -10.24
N LEU A 166 0.58 -12.35 -9.26
CA LEU A 166 -0.46 -12.94 -8.44
C LEU A 166 -1.18 -11.87 -7.61
N TYR A 167 -0.43 -10.97 -6.97
CA TYR A 167 -1.02 -9.91 -6.15
C TYR A 167 -1.81 -8.89 -6.97
N VAL A 168 -1.36 -8.56 -8.18
CA VAL A 168 -2.14 -7.73 -9.11
C VAL A 168 -3.46 -8.42 -9.52
N GLY A 169 -3.45 -9.76 -9.61
CA GLY A 169 -4.66 -10.52 -9.94
C GLY A 169 -5.66 -10.64 -8.79
N TYR A 170 -5.22 -10.50 -7.54
CA TYR A 170 -6.11 -10.59 -6.36
C TYR A 170 -6.75 -9.25 -5.95
N VAL A 171 -6.25 -8.12 -6.40
CA VAL A 171 -6.76 -6.78 -6.10
C VAL A 171 -7.62 -6.26 -7.24
#